data_ef3179eec71ed9dce1ac819d3c02d4fc
#
_entry.id   ef3179eec71ed9dce1ac819d3c02d4fc
#
_cell.length_a   1.000
_cell.length_b   1.000
_cell.length_c   1.000
_cell.angle_alpha   90.00
_cell.angle_beta   90.00
_cell.angle_gamma   90.00
#
_symmetry.space_group_name_H-M   'P 1'
#
loop_
_entity.id
_entity.type
_entity.pdbx_description
1 polymer ?
#
loop_
_entity_poly.entity_id
_entity_poly.type
_entity_poly.pdbx_seq_one_letter_code
_entity_poly.pdbx_strand_id
1 'polypeptide(L)'
;MPERTLLPPLVKRGLILIDPSYEDKSDWQNVTMAIKEAHKKWNTAIIALWYPLLLRRKNENAQMLTELEDFCKLQLNQSETLRCEFCVTEPDEETAEEKASHLYGSGMFIINPPWQLKEKLEECISFYSKVLAY
;
A
#
# COMPACT_ATOMS: atom_id res chain seq x y z
N MET A 1 -1.38 10.06 -18.79
CA MET A 1 -1.14 10.14 -17.34
C MET A 1 0.15 10.89 -17.08
N PRO A 2 0.16 11.86 -16.12
CA PRO A 2 1.37 12.62 -15.82
C PRO A 2 2.57 11.74 -15.48
N GLU A 3 2.35 10.63 -14.78
CA GLU A 3 3.42 9.71 -14.40
C GLU A 3 4.14 9.10 -15.60
N ARG A 4 3.44 8.89 -16.71
CA ARG A 4 4.03 8.30 -17.91
C ARG A 4 5.04 9.21 -18.58
N THR A 5 4.83 10.52 -18.50
CA THR A 5 5.69 11.50 -19.15
C THR A 5 6.84 11.94 -18.24
N LEU A 6 6.67 11.80 -16.92
CA LEU A 6 7.65 12.25 -15.93
C LEU A 6 8.64 11.17 -15.51
N LEU A 7 8.35 9.89 -15.78
CA LEU A 7 9.19 8.77 -15.38
C LEU A 7 9.99 8.18 -16.53
N PRO A 8 11.26 7.77 -16.31
CA PRO A 8 12.03 8.05 -15.11
C PRO A 8 12.53 9.49 -15.07
N PRO A 9 12.72 10.08 -13.87
CA PRO A 9 13.27 11.41 -13.77
C PRO A 9 14.76 11.41 -14.05
N LEU A 10 15.35 12.60 -14.22
CA LEU A 10 16.79 12.76 -14.39
C LEU A 10 17.55 12.28 -13.15
N VAL A 11 16.98 12.45 -11.97
CA VAL A 11 17.54 11.93 -10.72
C VAL A 11 17.02 10.50 -10.52
N LYS A 12 17.93 9.53 -10.35
CA LYS A 12 17.61 8.10 -10.31
C LYS A 12 17.12 7.61 -8.95
N ARG A 13 17.07 8.44 -7.92
CA ARG A 13 16.53 8.11 -6.60
C ARG A 13 15.30 8.95 -6.34
N GLY A 14 14.28 8.32 -5.81
CA GLY A 14 13.08 9.06 -5.45
C GLY A 14 11.98 8.16 -4.91
N LEU A 15 10.93 8.82 -4.50
CA LEU A 15 9.76 8.21 -3.90
C LEU A 15 8.54 8.59 -4.73
N ILE A 16 7.72 7.59 -5.05
CA ILE A 16 6.39 7.80 -5.62
C ILE A 16 5.38 7.44 -4.53
N LEU A 17 4.63 8.44 -4.07
CA LEU A 17 3.53 8.21 -3.13
C LEU A 17 2.23 8.12 -3.91
N ILE A 18 1.48 7.04 -3.68
CA ILE A 18 0.20 6.79 -4.34
C ILE A 18 -0.88 6.72 -3.27
N ASP A 19 -1.80 7.68 -3.34
CA ASP A 19 -2.89 7.85 -2.38
C ASP A 19 -4.20 8.03 -3.13
N PRO A 20 -4.78 6.94 -3.67
CA PRO A 20 -6.04 7.01 -4.42
C PRO A 20 -7.23 7.20 -3.48
N SER A 21 -8.33 7.69 -4.04
CA SER A 21 -9.57 7.90 -3.27
C SER A 21 -10.33 6.61 -2.93
N TYR A 22 -10.12 5.55 -3.71
CA TYR A 22 -10.77 4.25 -3.48
C TYR A 22 -12.30 4.32 -3.39
N GLU A 23 -12.93 5.02 -4.32
CA GLU A 23 -14.39 5.17 -4.34
C GLU A 23 -15.10 3.95 -4.94
N ASP A 24 -14.56 3.41 -6.02
CA ASP A 24 -15.11 2.26 -6.73
C ASP A 24 -14.23 1.02 -6.62
N LYS A 25 -14.82 -0.16 -6.78
CA LYS A 25 -14.06 -1.42 -6.84
C LYS A 25 -12.97 -1.40 -7.90
N SER A 26 -13.23 -0.75 -9.03
CA SER A 26 -12.27 -0.64 -10.12
C SER A 26 -11.02 0.14 -9.75
N ASP A 27 -11.07 0.98 -8.71
CA ASP A 27 -9.92 1.76 -8.27
C ASP A 27 -8.77 0.86 -7.80
N TRP A 28 -9.08 -0.25 -7.14
CA TRP A 28 -8.06 -1.22 -6.72
C TRP A 28 -7.30 -1.79 -7.91
N GLN A 29 -8.01 -2.16 -8.96
CA GLN A 29 -7.39 -2.71 -10.15
C GLN A 29 -6.63 -1.63 -10.95
N ASN A 30 -7.18 -0.44 -11.04
CA ASN A 30 -6.53 0.69 -11.71
C ASN A 30 -5.22 1.07 -11.02
N VAL A 31 -5.19 1.07 -9.69
CA VAL A 31 -3.99 1.31 -8.89
C VAL A 31 -2.94 0.21 -9.15
N THR A 32 -3.35 -1.05 -9.15
CA THR A 32 -2.47 -2.17 -9.42
C THR A 32 -1.79 -2.01 -10.77
N MET A 33 -2.54 -1.67 -11.80
CA MET A 33 -2.02 -1.46 -13.15
C MET A 33 -1.05 -0.28 -13.22
N ALA A 34 -1.41 0.83 -12.56
CA ALA A 34 -0.58 2.03 -12.54
C ALA A 34 0.77 1.78 -11.85
N ILE A 35 0.77 1.03 -10.75
CA ILE A 35 2.00 0.69 -10.03
C ILE A 35 2.90 -0.21 -10.87
N LYS A 36 2.32 -1.24 -11.52
CA LYS A 36 3.08 -2.12 -12.40
C LYS A 36 3.75 -1.33 -13.52
N GLU A 37 3.02 -0.40 -14.10
CA GLU A 37 3.54 0.43 -15.19
C GLU A 37 4.65 1.38 -14.70
N ALA A 38 4.46 2.02 -13.57
CA ALA A 38 5.46 2.91 -12.96
C ALA A 38 6.74 2.14 -12.61
N HIS A 39 6.60 0.95 -12.02
CA HIS A 39 7.73 0.11 -11.67
C HIS A 39 8.52 -0.34 -12.89
N LYS A 40 7.85 -0.67 -13.99
CA LYS A 40 8.52 -1.05 -15.23
C LYS A 40 9.37 0.09 -15.81
N LYS A 41 8.90 1.32 -15.64
CA LYS A 41 9.62 2.51 -16.13
C LYS A 41 10.72 2.96 -15.21
N TRP A 42 10.57 2.74 -13.91
CA TRP A 42 11.52 3.18 -12.91
C TRP A 42 11.62 2.13 -11.79
N ASN A 43 12.30 1.03 -12.07
CA ASN A 43 12.33 -0.14 -11.20
C ASN A 43 13.10 0.05 -9.89
N THR A 44 13.88 1.13 -9.77
CA THR A 44 14.64 1.43 -8.54
C THR A 44 13.94 2.42 -7.62
N ALA A 45 12.82 3.00 -8.06
CA ALA A 45 12.06 3.93 -7.24
C ALA A 45 11.46 3.24 -6.01
N ILE A 46 11.36 3.99 -4.92
CA ILE A 46 10.55 3.58 -3.78
C ILE A 46 9.11 3.94 -4.14
N ILE A 47 8.22 2.95 -4.16
CA ILE A 47 6.79 3.18 -4.40
C ILE A 47 6.05 2.90 -3.11
N ALA A 48 5.35 3.89 -2.57
CA ALA A 48 4.56 3.78 -1.35
C ALA A 48 3.09 3.94 -1.69
N LEU A 49 2.32 2.88 -1.48
CA LEU A 49 0.90 2.83 -1.74
C LEU A 49 0.13 2.82 -0.44
N TRP A 50 -0.74 3.81 -0.24
CA TRP A 50 -1.69 3.81 0.85
C TRP A 50 -2.95 3.05 0.46
N TYR A 51 -3.52 2.28 1.39
CA TYR A 51 -4.81 1.62 1.20
C TYR A 51 -5.62 1.63 2.50
N PRO A 52 -6.95 1.73 2.38
CA PRO A 52 -7.82 1.72 3.55
C PRO A 52 -8.09 0.28 4.02
N LEU A 53 -8.26 0.10 5.32
CA LEU A 53 -8.74 -1.15 5.88
C LEU A 53 -10.25 -1.03 6.10
N LEU A 54 -11.00 -1.65 5.19
CA LEU A 54 -12.47 -1.69 5.19
C LEU A 54 -12.91 -3.13 5.09
N LEU A 55 -13.81 -3.59 5.95
CA LEU A 55 -14.29 -4.97 5.90
C LEU A 55 -14.92 -5.31 4.54
N ARG A 56 -15.70 -4.38 3.99
CA ARG A 56 -16.36 -4.58 2.69
C ARG A 56 -15.39 -4.66 1.51
N ARG A 57 -14.13 -4.23 1.69
CA ARG A 57 -13.09 -4.22 0.64
C ARG A 57 -11.92 -5.15 0.98
N LYS A 58 -12.12 -6.06 1.92
CA LYS A 58 -11.08 -7.00 2.34
C LYS A 58 -10.57 -7.85 1.18
N ASN A 59 -11.45 -8.30 0.32
CA ASN A 59 -11.08 -9.12 -0.84
C ASN A 59 -10.32 -8.33 -1.89
N GLU A 60 -10.77 -7.11 -2.18
CA GLU A 60 -10.12 -6.21 -3.13
C GLU A 60 -8.72 -5.84 -2.66
N ASN A 61 -8.54 -5.54 -1.37
CA ASN A 61 -7.22 -5.29 -0.79
C ASN A 61 -6.32 -6.53 -0.92
N ALA A 62 -6.82 -7.69 -0.55
CA ALA A 62 -6.05 -8.93 -0.60
C ALA A 62 -5.60 -9.25 -2.03
N GLN A 63 -6.48 -9.10 -3.00
CA GLN A 63 -6.16 -9.35 -4.41
C GLN A 63 -5.12 -8.36 -4.91
N MET A 64 -5.28 -7.07 -4.62
CA MET A 64 -4.33 -6.03 -5.01
C MET A 64 -2.93 -6.31 -4.46
N LEU A 65 -2.85 -6.59 -3.17
CA LEU A 65 -1.57 -6.82 -2.50
C LEU A 65 -0.88 -8.08 -3.02
N THR A 66 -1.64 -9.16 -3.22
CA THR A 66 -1.11 -10.41 -3.77
C THR A 66 -0.56 -10.21 -5.19
N GLU A 67 -1.32 -9.53 -6.04
CA GLU A 67 -0.87 -9.26 -7.41
C GLU A 67 0.41 -8.42 -7.44
N LEU A 68 0.51 -7.42 -6.58
CA LEU A 68 1.69 -6.56 -6.50
C LEU A 68 2.91 -7.30 -5.95
N GLU A 69 2.72 -8.12 -4.92
CA GLU A 69 3.79 -8.95 -4.37
C GLU A 69 4.31 -9.95 -5.41
N ASP A 70 3.41 -10.63 -6.10
CA ASP A 70 3.78 -11.59 -7.14
C ASP A 70 4.49 -10.91 -8.30
N PHE A 71 4.01 -9.74 -8.72
CA PHE A 71 4.65 -8.96 -9.76
C PHE A 71 6.10 -8.60 -9.38
N CYS A 72 6.35 -8.17 -8.15
CA CYS A 72 7.69 -7.81 -7.70
C CYS A 72 8.63 -9.02 -7.64
N LYS A 73 8.11 -10.20 -7.28
CA LYS A 73 8.89 -11.44 -7.25
C LYS A 73 9.29 -11.90 -8.64
N LEU A 74 8.47 -11.63 -9.64
CA LEU A 74 8.73 -12.06 -11.03
C LEU A 74 9.66 -11.14 -11.79
N GLN A 75 9.98 -9.96 -11.25
CA GLN A 75 10.90 -9.05 -11.91
C GLN A 75 12.34 -9.56 -11.87
N LEU A 76 13.11 -9.22 -12.89
CA LEU A 76 14.51 -9.66 -13.05
C LEU A 76 15.37 -9.38 -11.81
N ASN A 77 15.13 -8.29 -11.13
CA ASN A 77 15.89 -7.85 -9.95
C ASN A 77 15.15 -8.10 -8.64
N GLN A 78 14.05 -8.84 -8.65
CA GLN A 78 13.26 -9.18 -7.46
C GLN A 78 13.18 -8.05 -6.45
N SER A 79 12.33 -7.06 -6.75
CA SER A 79 12.15 -5.91 -5.86
C SER A 79 11.61 -6.37 -4.50
N GLU A 80 12.23 -5.88 -3.44
CA GLU A 80 11.75 -6.11 -2.09
C GLU A 80 10.44 -5.39 -1.84
N THR A 81 9.59 -5.96 -1.01
CA THR A 81 8.31 -5.36 -0.62
C THR A 81 8.17 -5.37 0.89
N LEU A 82 7.44 -4.38 1.39
CA LEU A 82 7.11 -4.27 2.81
C LEU A 82 5.66 -3.84 2.93
N ARG A 83 4.92 -4.53 3.80
CA ARG A 83 3.53 -4.18 4.11
C ARG A 83 3.42 -3.83 5.58
N CYS A 84 2.82 -2.68 5.88
CA CYS A 84 2.62 -2.19 7.22
C CYS A 84 1.16 -1.76 7.38
N GLU A 85 0.46 -2.34 8.37
CA GLU A 85 -0.93 -2.00 8.64
C GLU A 85 -1.06 -1.52 10.08
N PHE A 86 -1.81 -0.44 10.25
CA PHE A 86 -2.13 0.12 11.56
C PHE A 86 -3.64 0.15 11.74
N CYS A 87 -4.13 -0.60 12.74
CA CYS A 87 -5.54 -0.67 13.08
C CYS A 87 -5.79 0.10 14.36
N VAL A 88 -6.72 1.04 14.33
CA VAL A 88 -7.10 1.83 15.52
C VAL A 88 -8.24 1.18 16.29
N THR A 89 -9.02 0.31 15.63
CA THR A 89 -10.07 -0.49 16.25
C THR A 89 -10.05 -1.88 15.65
N GLU A 90 -10.54 -2.87 16.40
CA GLU A 90 -10.72 -4.19 15.80
C GLU A 90 -12.00 -4.22 14.96
N PRO A 91 -11.95 -4.88 13.79
CA PRO A 91 -13.15 -5.04 12.98
C PRO A 91 -14.13 -5.96 13.71
N ASP A 92 -15.37 -5.49 13.88
CA ASP A 92 -16.43 -6.25 14.49
C ASP A 92 -17.31 -6.85 13.41
N GLU A 93 -17.18 -8.16 13.18
CA GLU A 93 -17.91 -8.86 12.13
C GLU A 93 -19.39 -9.08 12.51
N GLU A 94 -19.74 -8.99 13.78
CA GLU A 94 -21.12 -9.22 14.26
C GLU A 94 -22.08 -8.08 13.94
N THR A 95 -21.55 -6.86 13.73
CA THR A 95 -22.34 -5.67 13.37
C THR A 95 -22.11 -5.26 11.92
N ALA A 96 -22.02 -6.25 11.04
CA ALA A 96 -21.36 -6.18 9.76
C ALA A 96 -21.89 -5.14 8.75
N GLU A 97 -23.18 -4.82 8.74
CA GLU A 97 -23.71 -3.96 7.66
C GLU A 97 -23.44 -2.47 7.88
N GLU A 98 -23.60 -1.97 9.09
CA GLU A 98 -23.37 -0.56 9.39
C GLU A 98 -21.88 -0.23 9.54
N LYS A 99 -21.10 -1.13 10.15
CA LYS A 99 -19.68 -0.92 10.39
C LYS A 99 -18.76 -1.37 9.25
N ALA A 100 -19.25 -2.20 8.33
CA ALA A 100 -18.46 -2.68 7.19
C ALA A 100 -17.99 -1.56 6.27
N SER A 101 -18.68 -0.43 6.25
CA SER A 101 -18.28 0.76 5.49
C SER A 101 -17.30 1.66 6.23
N HIS A 102 -17.05 1.40 7.51
CA HIS A 102 -16.18 2.23 8.32
C HIS A 102 -14.73 1.78 8.23
N LEU A 103 -13.87 2.77 8.14
CA LEU A 103 -12.43 2.57 8.16
C LEU A 103 -12.00 2.14 9.57
N TYR A 104 -11.38 0.97 9.71
CA TYR A 104 -10.85 0.53 11.00
C TYR A 104 -9.34 0.66 11.08
N GLY A 105 -8.69 1.06 10.01
CA GLY A 105 -7.26 1.27 9.96
C GLY A 105 -6.80 1.60 8.55
N SER A 106 -5.51 1.64 8.36
CA SER A 106 -4.91 1.86 7.05
C SER A 106 -3.63 1.06 6.90
N GLY A 107 -3.21 0.87 5.66
CA GLY A 107 -1.98 0.18 5.34
C GLY A 107 -1.13 0.94 4.36
N MET A 108 0.15 0.61 4.36
CA MET A 108 1.10 1.04 3.35
C MET A 108 1.76 -0.19 2.74
N PHE A 109 1.76 -0.26 1.43
CA PHE A 109 2.52 -1.24 0.67
C PHE A 109 3.69 -0.52 0.02
N ILE A 110 4.91 -0.97 0.28
CA ILE A 110 6.12 -0.27 -0.15
C ILE A 110 6.96 -1.20 -1.00
N ILE A 111 7.29 -0.76 -2.20
CA ILE A 111 8.22 -1.44 -3.11
C ILE A 111 9.58 -0.76 -2.98
N ASN A 112 10.64 -1.54 -2.88
CA ASN A 112 12.00 -1.07 -2.65
C ASN A 112 12.14 -0.25 -1.36
N PRO A 113 11.72 -0.81 -0.20
CA PRO A 113 11.78 -0.06 1.05
C PRO A 113 13.21 0.35 1.39
N PRO A 114 13.41 1.56 1.97
CA PRO A 114 14.72 1.97 2.43
C PRO A 114 15.25 1.04 3.53
N TRP A 115 16.56 1.00 3.66
CA TRP A 115 17.22 0.23 4.69
C TRP A 115 16.71 0.59 6.09
N GLN A 116 16.43 -0.41 6.93
CA GLN A 116 15.90 -0.28 8.29
C GLN A 116 14.49 0.32 8.41
N LEU A 117 13.76 0.48 7.32
CA LEU A 117 12.40 1.03 7.40
C LEU A 117 11.47 0.12 8.21
N LYS A 118 11.59 -1.20 8.05
CA LYS A 118 10.77 -2.17 8.78
C LYS A 118 10.89 -1.99 10.29
N GLU A 119 12.11 -1.92 10.80
CA GLU A 119 12.40 -1.76 12.22
C GLU A 119 11.86 -0.43 12.76
N LYS A 120 12.01 0.64 11.99
CA LYS A 120 11.48 1.95 12.37
C LYS A 120 9.97 1.99 12.40
N LEU A 121 9.32 1.31 11.45
CA LEU A 121 7.86 1.20 11.43
C LEU A 121 7.35 0.39 12.62
N GLU A 122 8.03 -0.68 12.99
CA GLU A 122 7.68 -1.47 14.17
C GLU A 122 7.72 -0.63 15.44
N GLU A 123 8.76 0.21 15.60
CA GLU A 123 8.86 1.15 16.72
C GLU A 123 7.71 2.17 16.71
N CYS A 124 7.39 2.73 15.56
CA CYS A 124 6.29 3.69 15.42
C CYS A 124 4.94 3.07 15.76
N ILE A 125 4.67 1.87 15.27
CA ILE A 125 3.42 1.17 15.55
C ILE A 125 3.29 0.87 17.04
N SER A 126 4.38 0.40 17.67
CA SER A 126 4.38 0.14 19.09
C SER A 126 4.08 1.41 19.91
N PHE A 127 4.69 2.54 19.55
CA PHE A 127 4.45 3.82 20.20
C PHE A 127 3.01 4.28 20.03
N TYR A 128 2.51 4.32 18.79
CA TYR A 128 1.15 4.82 18.50
C TYR A 128 0.07 3.90 19.04
N SER A 129 0.31 2.60 19.10
CA SER A 129 -0.62 1.66 19.72
C SER A 129 -0.82 1.96 21.21
N LYS A 130 0.23 2.40 21.92
CA LYS A 130 0.15 2.79 23.32
C LYS A 130 -0.57 4.14 23.50
N VAL A 131 -0.31 5.09 22.61
CA VAL A 131 -0.86 6.46 22.71
C VAL A 131 -2.32 6.49 22.30
N LEU A 132 -2.70 5.73 21.27
CA LEU A 132 -4.04 5.74 20.67
C LEU A 132 -4.94 4.59 21.15
N ALA A 133 -4.46 3.75 22.08
CA ALA A 133 -5.27 2.67 22.63
C ALA A 133 -6.41 3.22 23.48
N TYR A 134 -7.62 2.70 23.25
CA TYR A 134 -8.80 3.05 23.99
C TYR A 134 -9.11 2.04 25.08
#